data_c944cd225d5ec43b100fdb66dcde7bbb
#
_entry.id   c944cd225d5ec43b100fdb66dcde7bbb
#
_cell.length_a   1.000
_cell.length_b   1.000
_cell.length_c   1.000
_cell.angle_alpha   90.00
_cell.angle_beta   90.00
_cell.angle_gamma   90.00
#
_symmetry.space_group_name_H-M   'P 1'
#
loop_
_entity.id
_entity.type
_entity.pdbx_description
1 polymer ?
#
loop_
_entity_poly.entity_id
_entity_poly.type
_entity_poly.pdbx_seq_one_letter_code
_entity_poly.pdbx_strand_id
1 'polypeptide(L)'
;MCIRDRKTRDFECSDAEWQARQDLAACYRIFDHLGWGESIYNHISVAVPGEENVFLINPFGLLYDEVTASNLVKIDVEGNNVGPSQYMVNKAGFTQHAYFHEKLGARANAICHVHTTATMAVCSHKDGLLPTNFYACNFQGQIGYHDFEGVTVRAEEGERLVQNLGNNSILMLRNHGPVVMDKTIQGMFVKMWALQRACEIQVATLSQGEANVISQEVVDVHQRDLSVMQSQGGAGVFDFEAWKRRVSKIDDSWKH
;
A
#
# COMPACT_ATOMS: atom_id res chain seq x y z
N MET A 1 -25.96 27.28 13.22
CA MET A 1 -26.05 26.42 12.03
C MET A 1 -24.91 26.86 11.12
N CYS A 2 -23.71 26.31 11.33
CA CYS A 2 -22.52 26.65 10.53
C CYS A 2 -22.63 25.94 9.19
N ILE A 3 -22.78 26.72 8.13
CA ILE A 3 -22.56 26.25 6.76
C ILE A 3 -21.06 25.96 6.67
N ARG A 4 -20.70 24.66 6.75
CA ARG A 4 -19.37 24.24 6.34
C ARG A 4 -19.25 24.58 4.86
N ASP A 5 -18.31 25.45 4.52
CA ASP A 5 -17.87 25.68 3.16
C ASP A 5 -17.61 24.30 2.50
N ARG A 6 -18.53 23.88 1.64
CA ARG A 6 -18.22 22.87 0.63
C ARG A 6 -17.28 23.57 -0.33
N LYS A 7 -15.96 23.42 -0.09
CA LYS A 7 -14.99 23.75 -1.14
C LYS A 7 -15.42 22.96 -2.36
N THR A 8 -15.75 23.63 -3.41
CA THR A 8 -16.28 23.09 -4.66
C THR A 8 -15.25 22.14 -5.25
N ARG A 9 -15.66 20.90 -5.48
CA ARG A 9 -14.90 19.94 -6.29
C ARG A 9 -14.76 20.53 -7.68
N ASP A 10 -13.59 20.44 -8.27
CA ASP A 10 -13.35 20.97 -9.63
C ASP A 10 -14.05 20.13 -10.72
N PHE A 11 -14.64 18.99 -10.34
CA PHE A 11 -15.35 18.06 -11.21
C PHE A 11 -16.43 17.28 -10.45
N GLU A 12 -17.36 16.66 -11.18
CA GLU A 12 -18.41 15.83 -10.61
C GLU A 12 -17.92 14.41 -10.32
N CYS A 13 -18.16 13.93 -9.10
CA CYS A 13 -17.99 12.52 -8.69
C CYS A 13 -18.90 12.23 -7.50
N SER A 14 -19.09 10.94 -7.17
CA SER A 14 -19.85 10.55 -5.99
C SER A 14 -19.14 10.99 -4.69
N ASP A 15 -19.90 11.13 -3.60
CA ASP A 15 -19.32 11.44 -2.29
C ASP A 15 -18.37 10.32 -1.82
N ALA A 16 -18.67 9.08 -2.17
CA ALA A 16 -17.84 7.92 -1.87
C ALA A 16 -16.50 7.96 -2.63
N GLU A 17 -16.52 8.31 -3.93
CA GLU A 17 -15.30 8.52 -4.70
C GLU A 17 -14.47 9.66 -4.13
N TRP A 18 -15.12 10.80 -3.80
CA TRP A 18 -14.40 11.94 -3.24
C TRP A 18 -13.71 11.60 -1.92
N GLN A 19 -14.38 10.85 -1.05
CA GLN A 19 -13.77 10.37 0.19
C GLN A 19 -12.58 9.44 -0.08
N ALA A 20 -12.70 8.53 -1.05
CA ALA A 20 -11.60 7.65 -1.46
C ALA A 20 -10.40 8.45 -2.00
N ARG A 21 -10.66 9.51 -2.79
CA ARG A 21 -9.62 10.43 -3.27
C ARG A 21 -8.90 11.14 -2.12
N GLN A 22 -9.66 11.67 -1.17
CA GLN A 22 -9.08 12.33 0.00
C GLN A 22 -8.26 11.36 0.86
N ASP A 23 -8.74 10.16 1.09
CA ASP A 23 -8.01 9.18 1.89
C ASP A 23 -6.74 8.69 1.16
N LEU A 24 -6.81 8.52 -0.16
CA LEU A 24 -5.63 8.17 -0.95
C LEU A 24 -4.60 9.31 -1.00
N ALA A 25 -5.02 10.56 -1.22
CA ALA A 25 -4.12 11.70 -1.18
C ALA A 25 -3.47 11.88 0.21
N ALA A 26 -4.25 11.68 1.30
CA ALA A 26 -3.69 11.66 2.64
C ALA A 26 -2.65 10.56 2.82
N CYS A 27 -2.88 9.36 2.25
CA CYS A 27 -1.94 8.25 2.30
C CYS A 27 -0.62 8.60 1.61
N TYR A 28 -0.65 9.25 0.44
CA TYR A 28 0.55 9.77 -0.23
C TYR A 28 1.32 10.73 0.65
N ARG A 29 0.64 11.70 1.30
CA ARG A 29 1.29 12.65 2.24
C ARG A 29 1.88 11.95 3.46
N ILE A 30 1.23 10.90 3.96
CA ILE A 30 1.76 10.10 5.06
C ILE A 30 3.03 9.37 4.62
N PHE A 31 3.02 8.76 3.42
CA PHE A 31 4.18 8.04 2.88
C PHE A 31 5.36 8.99 2.62
N ASP A 32 5.09 10.18 2.08
CA ASP A 32 6.10 11.23 1.94
C ASP A 32 6.70 11.61 3.29
N HIS A 33 5.85 11.91 4.29
CA HIS A 33 6.28 12.27 5.64
C HIS A 33 7.12 11.17 6.32
N LEU A 34 6.86 9.91 6.01
CA LEU A 34 7.60 8.75 6.52
C LEU A 34 8.89 8.46 5.72
N GLY A 35 9.14 9.18 4.63
CA GLY A 35 10.28 8.96 3.76
C GLY A 35 10.17 7.68 2.92
N TRP A 36 8.95 7.28 2.57
CA TRP A 36 8.69 6.08 1.75
C TRP A 36 8.41 6.40 0.28
N GLY A 37 8.56 7.64 -0.11
CA GLY A 37 8.58 8.05 -1.52
C GLY A 37 9.87 7.57 -2.20
N GLU A 38 9.81 7.25 -3.48
CA GLU A 38 10.96 6.88 -4.32
C GLU A 38 10.92 7.74 -5.58
N SER A 39 11.34 9.01 -5.46
CA SER A 39 11.15 9.95 -6.57
C SER A 39 9.71 9.89 -7.09
N ILE A 40 9.50 9.58 -8.38
CA ILE A 40 8.18 9.51 -9.02
C ILE A 40 7.74 8.05 -9.32
N TYR A 41 8.44 7.04 -8.77
CA TYR A 41 8.29 5.66 -9.26
C TYR A 41 7.39 4.77 -8.42
N ASN A 42 7.25 5.02 -7.13
CA ASN A 42 6.33 4.28 -6.26
C ASN A 42 4.87 4.66 -6.54
N HIS A 43 3.95 3.77 -6.16
CA HIS A 43 2.53 4.00 -6.41
C HIS A 43 1.64 3.35 -5.33
N ILE A 44 0.51 4.00 -5.09
CA ILE A 44 -0.56 3.50 -4.24
C ILE A 44 -1.85 3.64 -5.05
N SER A 45 -2.73 2.65 -5.00
CA SER A 45 -4.02 2.71 -5.67
C SER A 45 -5.16 2.29 -4.76
N VAL A 46 -6.36 2.78 -5.07
CA VAL A 46 -7.60 2.42 -4.38
C VAL A 46 -8.71 2.24 -5.40
N ALA A 47 -9.43 1.13 -5.32
CA ALA A 47 -10.61 0.88 -6.16
C ALA A 47 -11.66 1.97 -5.93
N VAL A 48 -12.33 2.40 -7.02
CA VAL A 48 -13.38 3.42 -6.93
C VAL A 48 -14.66 2.79 -6.37
N PRO A 49 -15.21 3.30 -5.26
CA PRO A 49 -16.41 2.72 -4.68
C PRO A 49 -17.61 2.74 -5.65
N GLY A 50 -18.20 1.56 -5.88
CA GLY A 50 -19.37 1.40 -6.75
C GLY A 50 -19.05 1.27 -8.23
N GLU A 51 -17.81 1.28 -8.63
CA GLU A 51 -17.36 1.07 -10.02
C GLU A 51 -16.47 -0.17 -10.12
N GLU A 52 -16.83 -1.09 -11.01
CA GLU A 52 -16.04 -2.29 -11.24
C GLU A 52 -14.84 -2.01 -12.14
N ASN A 53 -13.68 -2.59 -11.81
CA ASN A 53 -12.46 -2.49 -12.61
C ASN A 53 -11.95 -1.06 -12.85
N VAL A 54 -12.27 -0.15 -11.92
CA VAL A 54 -11.82 1.25 -11.95
C VAL A 54 -11.13 1.59 -10.63
N PHE A 55 -9.99 2.26 -10.71
CA PHE A 55 -9.22 2.64 -9.52
C PHE A 55 -8.54 4.01 -9.67
N LEU A 56 -8.20 4.58 -8.51
CA LEU A 56 -7.45 5.83 -8.39
C LEU A 56 -5.97 5.52 -8.17
N ILE A 57 -5.09 6.30 -8.79
CA ILE A 57 -3.64 6.20 -8.66
C ILE A 57 -2.99 7.59 -8.77
N ASN A 58 -1.75 7.74 -8.33
CA ASN A 58 -1.02 9.01 -8.42
C ASN A 58 -0.73 9.42 -9.88
N PRO A 59 -0.69 10.74 -10.14
CA PRO A 59 -0.16 11.28 -11.38
C PRO A 59 1.31 10.90 -11.56
N PHE A 60 1.69 10.38 -12.74
CA PHE A 60 3.10 10.15 -13.05
C PHE A 60 3.82 11.47 -13.29
N GLY A 61 4.96 11.63 -12.66
CA GLY A 61 5.77 12.85 -12.74
C GLY A 61 5.62 13.80 -11.55
N LEU A 62 4.66 13.53 -10.64
CA LEU A 62 4.54 14.25 -9.37
C LEU A 62 5.17 13.47 -8.22
N LEU A 63 5.78 14.20 -7.29
CA LEU A 63 6.21 13.66 -6.00
C LEU A 63 4.98 13.41 -5.10
N TYR A 64 5.14 12.65 -4.05
CA TYR A 64 4.05 12.28 -3.15
C TYR A 64 3.45 13.48 -2.40
N ASP A 65 4.25 14.51 -2.11
CA ASP A 65 3.81 15.75 -1.49
C ASP A 65 3.03 16.67 -2.45
N GLU A 66 3.04 16.40 -3.76
CA GLU A 66 2.27 17.13 -4.76
C GLU A 66 0.90 16.47 -5.05
N VAL A 67 0.66 15.25 -4.53
CA VAL A 67 -0.59 14.52 -4.78
C VAL A 67 -1.74 15.12 -3.96
N THR A 68 -2.86 15.41 -4.64
CA THR A 68 -4.10 15.94 -4.04
C THR A 68 -5.31 15.10 -4.48
N ALA A 69 -6.44 15.23 -3.78
CA ALA A 69 -7.67 14.54 -4.14
C ALA A 69 -8.13 14.83 -5.57
N SER A 70 -7.93 16.07 -6.07
CA SER A 70 -8.33 16.48 -7.41
C SER A 70 -7.40 16.00 -8.52
N ASN A 71 -6.08 15.87 -8.26
CA ASN A 71 -5.15 15.51 -9.32
C ASN A 71 -4.95 13.99 -9.49
N LEU A 72 -5.45 13.17 -8.56
CA LEU A 72 -5.46 11.72 -8.72
C LEU A 72 -6.07 11.29 -10.04
N VAL A 73 -5.42 10.34 -10.70
CA VAL A 73 -5.86 9.80 -11.99
C VAL A 73 -6.82 8.63 -11.74
N LYS A 74 -7.97 8.66 -12.39
CA LYS A 74 -8.96 7.58 -12.38
C LYS A 74 -8.79 6.77 -13.66
N ILE A 75 -8.43 5.51 -13.54
CA ILE A 75 -8.17 4.62 -14.69
C ILE A 75 -8.94 3.32 -14.57
N ASP A 76 -9.23 2.72 -15.73
CA ASP A 76 -9.70 1.33 -15.80
C ASP A 76 -8.52 0.33 -15.77
N VAL A 77 -8.81 -0.95 -15.75
CA VAL A 77 -7.78 -2.02 -15.72
C VAL A 77 -6.98 -2.12 -17.02
N GLU A 78 -7.46 -1.58 -18.11
CA GLU A 78 -6.73 -1.43 -19.38
C GLU A 78 -5.77 -0.24 -19.37
N GLY A 79 -5.86 0.64 -18.38
CA GLY A 79 -5.04 1.84 -18.22
C GLY A 79 -5.57 3.07 -18.95
N ASN A 80 -6.83 3.05 -19.40
CA ASN A 80 -7.46 4.22 -19.97
C ASN A 80 -7.85 5.20 -18.86
N ASN A 81 -7.58 6.49 -19.08
CA ASN A 81 -8.07 7.52 -18.18
C ASN A 81 -9.59 7.69 -18.36
N VAL A 82 -10.35 7.37 -17.33
CA VAL A 82 -11.83 7.50 -17.31
C VAL A 82 -12.29 8.61 -16.37
N GLY A 83 -11.37 9.45 -15.92
CA GLY A 83 -11.62 10.59 -15.04
C GLY A 83 -11.22 11.93 -15.64
N PRO A 84 -11.33 13.01 -14.87
CA PRO A 84 -11.07 14.37 -15.34
C PRO A 84 -9.58 14.74 -15.40
N SER A 85 -8.70 13.97 -14.76
CA SER A 85 -7.28 14.26 -14.69
C SER A 85 -6.61 14.22 -16.06
N GLN A 86 -5.72 15.19 -16.33
CA GLN A 86 -4.93 15.25 -17.56
C GLN A 86 -3.56 14.58 -17.43
N TYR A 87 -3.23 14.09 -16.24
CA TYR A 87 -1.97 13.43 -15.99
C TYR A 87 -1.95 12.00 -16.57
N MET A 88 -0.77 11.57 -16.94
CA MET A 88 -0.50 10.18 -17.31
C MET A 88 -0.27 9.33 -16.05
N VAL A 89 -0.32 8.01 -16.20
CA VAL A 89 0.07 7.04 -15.18
C VAL A 89 1.35 6.31 -15.58
N ASN A 90 2.11 5.85 -14.58
CA ASN A 90 3.26 5.00 -14.83
C ASN A 90 2.80 3.60 -15.29
N LYS A 91 3.14 3.23 -16.52
CA LYS A 91 2.70 1.96 -17.12
C LYS A 91 3.14 0.74 -16.30
N ALA A 92 4.37 0.70 -15.81
CA ALA A 92 4.86 -0.40 -14.99
C ALA A 92 4.09 -0.48 -13.66
N GLY A 93 3.79 0.68 -13.04
CA GLY A 93 3.04 0.75 -11.81
C GLY A 93 1.58 0.30 -11.94
N PHE A 94 0.86 0.82 -12.94
CA PHE A 94 -0.56 0.49 -13.07
C PHE A 94 -0.79 -0.96 -13.51
N THR A 95 0.06 -1.54 -14.39
CA THR A 95 -0.12 -2.91 -14.89
C THR A 95 -0.21 -3.93 -13.76
N GLN A 96 0.69 -3.83 -12.79
CA GLN A 96 0.68 -4.71 -11.62
C GLN A 96 -0.57 -4.50 -10.75
N HIS A 97 -0.92 -3.23 -10.45
CA HIS A 97 -2.08 -2.91 -9.63
C HIS A 97 -3.39 -3.28 -10.31
N ALA A 98 -3.53 -3.00 -11.62
CA ALA A 98 -4.71 -3.36 -12.40
C ALA A 98 -5.00 -4.86 -12.33
N TYR A 99 -3.96 -5.67 -12.46
CA TYR A 99 -4.09 -7.12 -12.38
C TYR A 99 -4.59 -7.59 -11.01
N PHE A 100 -4.06 -7.03 -9.92
CA PHE A 100 -4.55 -7.36 -8.58
C PHE A 100 -5.97 -6.84 -8.33
N HIS A 101 -6.32 -5.61 -8.75
CA HIS A 101 -7.68 -5.10 -8.64
C HIS A 101 -8.68 -5.99 -9.37
N GLU A 102 -8.37 -6.38 -10.62
CA GLU A 102 -9.24 -7.24 -11.44
C GLU A 102 -9.41 -8.65 -10.83
N LYS A 103 -8.30 -9.32 -10.49
CA LYS A 103 -8.34 -10.74 -10.11
C LYS A 103 -8.70 -10.99 -8.65
N LEU A 104 -8.48 -10.03 -7.76
CA LEU A 104 -8.69 -10.19 -6.33
C LEU A 104 -9.92 -9.43 -5.81
N GLY A 105 -10.43 -8.48 -6.59
CA GLY A 105 -11.60 -7.68 -6.22
C GLY A 105 -11.45 -7.07 -4.83
N ALA A 106 -12.46 -7.23 -3.99
CA ALA A 106 -12.51 -6.63 -2.65
C ALA A 106 -11.30 -6.99 -1.74
N ARG A 107 -10.54 -8.05 -2.01
CA ARG A 107 -9.31 -8.37 -1.26
C ARG A 107 -8.21 -7.32 -1.48
N ALA A 108 -8.21 -6.67 -2.63
CA ALA A 108 -7.21 -5.72 -3.07
C ALA A 108 -7.83 -4.35 -3.43
N ASN A 109 -8.80 -3.87 -2.64
CA ASN A 109 -9.37 -2.54 -2.85
C ASN A 109 -8.35 -1.42 -2.65
N ALA A 110 -7.35 -1.62 -1.80
CA ALA A 110 -6.23 -0.71 -1.61
C ALA A 110 -4.92 -1.48 -1.75
N ILE A 111 -3.99 -0.93 -2.54
CA ILE A 111 -2.70 -1.55 -2.84
C ILE A 111 -1.61 -0.49 -2.73
N CYS A 112 -0.48 -0.82 -2.09
CA CYS A 112 0.73 -0.02 -2.17
C CYS A 112 1.94 -0.86 -2.58
N HIS A 113 2.86 -0.23 -3.28
CA HIS A 113 4.18 -0.75 -3.62
C HIS A 113 5.23 0.30 -3.30
N VAL A 114 6.27 -0.11 -2.58
CA VAL A 114 7.34 0.80 -2.12
C VAL A 114 8.72 0.20 -2.33
N HIS A 115 9.73 1.07 -2.46
CA HIS A 115 11.13 0.72 -2.64
C HIS A 115 12.00 1.22 -1.47
N THR A 116 11.50 1.19 -0.23
CA THR A 116 12.35 1.60 0.89
C THR A 116 13.56 0.68 1.03
N THR A 117 14.70 1.23 1.41
CA THR A 117 15.96 0.45 1.55
C THR A 117 15.77 -0.80 2.41
N ALA A 118 15.04 -0.69 3.53
CA ALA A 118 14.84 -1.81 4.44
C ALA A 118 13.97 -2.93 3.82
N THR A 119 12.88 -2.57 3.15
CA THR A 119 12.02 -3.57 2.51
C THR A 119 12.70 -4.22 1.31
N MET A 120 13.40 -3.44 0.49
CA MET A 120 14.19 -3.98 -0.63
C MET A 120 15.30 -4.91 -0.15
N ALA A 121 15.99 -4.57 0.94
CA ALA A 121 17.02 -5.41 1.53
C ALA A 121 16.45 -6.78 1.98
N VAL A 122 15.27 -6.78 2.63
CA VAL A 122 14.60 -8.02 3.04
C VAL A 122 14.03 -8.79 1.84
N CYS A 123 13.51 -8.11 0.81
CA CYS A 123 13.11 -8.76 -0.45
C CYS A 123 14.31 -9.42 -1.16
N SER A 124 15.51 -8.87 -1.00
CA SER A 124 16.75 -9.41 -1.57
C SER A 124 17.41 -10.47 -0.67
N HIS A 125 16.97 -10.62 0.59
CA HIS A 125 17.49 -11.63 1.49
C HIS A 125 16.98 -13.02 1.07
N LYS A 126 17.88 -14.02 1.05
CA LYS A 126 17.56 -15.39 0.60
C LYS A 126 16.33 -15.98 1.30
N ASP A 127 16.25 -15.81 2.61
CA ASP A 127 15.18 -16.36 3.44
C ASP A 127 14.01 -15.39 3.65
N GLY A 128 14.07 -14.18 3.04
CA GLY A 128 13.04 -13.16 3.16
C GLY A 128 12.91 -12.59 4.58
N LEU A 129 11.66 -12.40 5.04
CA LEU A 129 11.37 -11.89 6.37
C LEU A 129 11.48 -12.99 7.43
N LEU A 130 12.42 -12.83 8.35
CA LEU A 130 12.69 -13.75 9.45
C LEU A 130 11.91 -13.37 10.70
N PRO A 131 11.51 -14.29 11.58
CA PRO A 131 10.86 -14.01 12.86
C PRO A 131 11.88 -13.53 13.90
N THR A 132 12.52 -12.39 13.66
CA THR A 132 13.56 -11.81 14.51
C THR A 132 13.05 -10.70 15.43
N ASN A 133 11.78 -10.32 15.29
CA ASN A 133 11.21 -9.22 16.07
C ASN A 133 9.69 -9.30 16.17
N PHE A 134 9.13 -8.55 17.11
CA PHE A 134 7.69 -8.46 17.37
C PHE A 134 6.83 -8.24 16.09
N TYR A 135 7.22 -7.28 15.24
CA TYR A 135 6.44 -6.96 14.03
C TYR A 135 6.53 -8.08 12.98
N ALA A 136 7.68 -8.74 12.87
CA ALA A 136 7.86 -9.83 11.92
C ALA A 136 6.99 -11.05 12.25
N CYS A 137 6.65 -11.28 13.52
CA CYS A 137 5.74 -12.34 13.92
C CYS A 137 4.34 -12.18 13.33
N ASN A 138 3.90 -10.94 13.04
CA ASN A 138 2.60 -10.68 12.42
C ASN A 138 2.45 -11.37 11.06
N PHE A 139 3.56 -11.59 10.36
CA PHE A 139 3.56 -11.95 8.94
C PHE A 139 4.10 -13.34 8.65
N GLN A 140 4.59 -14.08 9.65
CA GLN A 140 5.14 -15.41 9.42
C GLN A 140 4.06 -16.34 8.83
N GLY A 141 4.38 -16.98 7.69
CA GLY A 141 3.45 -17.81 6.93
C GLY A 141 2.33 -17.04 6.21
N GLN A 142 2.37 -15.70 6.19
CA GLN A 142 1.35 -14.83 5.58
C GLN A 142 1.90 -13.94 4.46
N ILE A 143 3.08 -14.26 3.95
CA ILE A 143 3.76 -13.54 2.85
C ILE A 143 3.92 -14.49 1.67
N GLY A 144 3.51 -14.05 0.48
CA GLY A 144 3.90 -14.65 -0.78
C GLY A 144 5.26 -14.11 -1.24
N TYR A 145 6.00 -14.88 -2.02
CA TYR A 145 7.25 -14.45 -2.65
C TYR A 145 7.20 -14.70 -4.14
N HIS A 146 7.64 -13.75 -4.93
CA HIS A 146 7.72 -13.84 -6.39
C HIS A 146 9.14 -13.51 -6.84
N ASP A 147 9.73 -14.38 -7.65
CA ASP A 147 11.07 -14.20 -8.16
C ASP A 147 11.14 -13.03 -9.16
N PHE A 148 12.28 -12.35 -9.21
CA PHE A 148 12.46 -11.19 -10.07
C PHE A 148 12.50 -11.57 -11.55
N GLU A 149 11.54 -11.05 -12.33
CA GLU A 149 11.44 -11.29 -13.77
C GLU A 149 11.80 -10.05 -14.61
N GLY A 150 12.34 -9.00 -14.00
CA GLY A 150 12.63 -7.71 -14.64
C GLY A 150 11.57 -6.66 -14.36
N VAL A 151 11.42 -5.66 -15.22
CA VAL A 151 10.40 -4.62 -15.08
C VAL A 151 9.03 -5.20 -15.40
N THR A 152 8.08 -5.08 -14.46
CA THR A 152 6.71 -5.60 -14.57
C THR A 152 5.89 -4.81 -15.58
N VAL A 153 5.99 -5.20 -16.85
CA VAL A 153 5.24 -4.59 -17.96
C VAL A 153 4.55 -5.65 -18.83
N ARG A 154 4.75 -6.93 -18.52
CA ARG A 154 4.22 -8.07 -19.27
C ARG A 154 2.98 -8.63 -18.58
N ALA A 155 1.90 -8.79 -19.35
CA ALA A 155 0.63 -9.30 -18.81
C ALA A 155 0.76 -10.75 -18.26
N GLU A 156 1.63 -11.56 -18.87
CA GLU A 156 1.84 -12.96 -18.47
C GLU A 156 2.44 -13.11 -17.07
N GLU A 157 3.13 -12.09 -16.57
CA GLU A 157 3.65 -12.07 -15.20
C GLU A 157 2.52 -11.96 -14.17
N GLY A 158 1.43 -11.28 -14.52
CA GLY A 158 0.29 -11.03 -13.63
C GLY A 158 -0.31 -12.31 -13.06
N GLU A 159 -0.48 -13.37 -13.86
CA GLU A 159 -1.01 -14.65 -13.36
C GLU A 159 -0.08 -15.28 -12.31
N ARG A 160 1.23 -15.20 -12.52
CA ARG A 160 2.23 -15.72 -11.57
C ARG A 160 2.27 -14.89 -10.29
N LEU A 161 2.10 -13.57 -10.38
CA LEU A 161 1.99 -12.70 -9.21
C LEU A 161 0.82 -13.10 -8.31
N VAL A 162 -0.37 -13.31 -8.90
CA VAL A 162 -1.57 -13.75 -8.16
C VAL A 162 -1.38 -15.17 -7.60
N GLN A 163 -0.80 -16.07 -8.37
CA GLN A 163 -0.50 -17.45 -7.92
C GLN A 163 0.46 -17.44 -6.73
N ASN A 164 1.55 -16.68 -6.81
CA ASN A 164 2.56 -16.57 -5.75
C ASN A 164 2.07 -15.83 -4.51
N LEU A 165 1.14 -14.88 -4.68
CA LEU A 165 0.44 -14.24 -3.57
C LEU A 165 -0.45 -15.25 -2.82
N GLY A 166 -1.18 -16.09 -3.53
CA GLY A 166 -2.12 -17.06 -2.96
C GLY A 166 -3.21 -16.35 -2.14
N ASN A 167 -3.42 -16.81 -0.90
CA ASN A 167 -4.40 -16.23 0.02
C ASN A 167 -3.84 -15.08 0.88
N ASN A 168 -2.57 -14.72 0.68
CA ASN A 168 -1.90 -13.67 1.45
C ASN A 168 -2.37 -12.27 1.03
N SER A 169 -1.97 -11.27 1.81
CA SER A 169 -2.18 -9.84 1.52
C SER A 169 -0.87 -9.07 1.30
N ILE A 170 0.25 -9.79 1.34
CA ILE A 170 1.59 -9.26 1.10
C ILE A 170 2.29 -10.17 0.10
N LEU A 171 2.84 -9.58 -0.95
CA LEU A 171 3.72 -10.24 -1.90
C LEU A 171 5.08 -9.55 -1.88
N MET A 172 6.12 -10.25 -1.47
CA MET A 172 7.48 -9.75 -1.60
C MET A 172 8.03 -10.13 -2.96
N LEU A 173 8.24 -9.12 -3.81
CA LEU A 173 8.93 -9.27 -5.08
C LEU A 173 10.43 -9.34 -4.77
N ARG A 174 11.05 -10.49 -5.02
CA ARG A 174 12.48 -10.70 -4.72
C ARG A 174 13.33 -9.71 -5.49
N ASN A 175 14.34 -9.13 -4.80
CA ASN A 175 15.25 -8.11 -5.35
C ASN A 175 14.57 -6.84 -5.87
N HIS A 176 13.31 -6.58 -5.44
CA HIS A 176 12.53 -5.43 -5.91
C HIS A 176 11.91 -4.67 -4.73
N GLY A 177 10.76 -5.11 -4.23
CA GLY A 177 10.06 -4.47 -3.12
C GLY A 177 8.75 -5.18 -2.81
N PRO A 178 8.08 -4.86 -1.70
CA PRO A 178 6.82 -5.46 -1.33
C PRO A 178 5.64 -4.81 -2.07
N VAL A 179 4.62 -5.62 -2.35
CA VAL A 179 3.26 -5.19 -2.65
C VAL A 179 2.40 -5.57 -1.46
N VAL A 180 1.72 -4.59 -0.87
CA VAL A 180 0.83 -4.79 0.27
C VAL A 180 -0.58 -4.38 -0.11
N MET A 181 -1.57 -5.21 0.20
CA MET A 181 -2.95 -4.96 -0.14
C MET A 181 -3.92 -5.25 1.00
N ASP A 182 -5.07 -4.58 0.96
CA ASP A 182 -6.17 -4.80 1.89
C ASP A 182 -7.51 -4.39 1.28
N LYS A 183 -8.60 -4.74 1.97
CA LYS A 183 -9.96 -4.29 1.67
C LYS A 183 -10.15 -2.78 1.89
N THR A 184 -9.28 -2.16 2.68
CA THR A 184 -9.35 -0.75 3.07
C THR A 184 -7.97 -0.11 3.01
N ILE A 185 -7.92 1.19 2.74
CA ILE A 185 -6.66 1.94 2.75
C ILE A 185 -6.03 1.98 4.16
N GLN A 186 -6.86 1.99 5.20
CA GLN A 186 -6.41 1.96 6.59
C GLN A 186 -5.72 0.63 6.93
N GLY A 187 -6.32 -0.48 6.52
CA GLY A 187 -5.75 -1.82 6.70
C GLY A 187 -4.47 -2.00 5.89
N MET A 188 -4.44 -1.54 4.64
CA MET A 188 -3.25 -1.56 3.80
C MET A 188 -2.12 -0.75 4.43
N PHE A 189 -2.42 0.48 4.88
CA PHE A 189 -1.43 1.36 5.51
C PHE A 189 -0.81 0.74 6.77
N VAL A 190 -1.62 0.24 7.71
CA VAL A 190 -1.07 -0.33 8.96
C VAL A 190 -0.25 -1.60 8.72
N LYS A 191 -0.63 -2.42 7.73
CA LYS A 191 0.19 -3.58 7.32
C LYS A 191 1.53 -3.13 6.75
N MET A 192 1.53 -2.14 5.85
CA MET A 192 2.76 -1.61 5.28
C MET A 192 3.65 -1.00 6.37
N TRP A 193 3.07 -0.25 7.30
CA TRP A 193 3.79 0.33 8.42
C TRP A 193 4.47 -0.74 9.29
N ALA A 194 3.73 -1.79 9.66
CA ALA A 194 4.27 -2.88 10.47
C ALA A 194 5.32 -3.69 9.71
N LEU A 195 5.13 -3.92 8.40
CA LEU A 195 6.11 -4.60 7.54
C LEU A 195 7.40 -3.79 7.43
N GLN A 196 7.29 -2.47 7.22
CA GLN A 196 8.44 -1.56 7.20
C GLN A 196 9.24 -1.67 8.49
N ARG A 197 8.56 -1.60 9.67
CA ARG A 197 9.22 -1.73 10.96
C ARG A 197 9.89 -3.09 11.13
N ALA A 198 9.24 -4.18 10.72
CA ALA A 198 9.81 -5.52 10.73
C ALA A 198 11.11 -5.60 9.92
N CYS A 199 11.10 -5.04 8.70
CA CYS A 199 12.26 -5.03 7.81
C CYS A 199 13.41 -4.17 8.35
N GLU A 200 13.12 -2.97 8.85
CA GLU A 200 14.13 -2.09 9.46
C GLU A 200 14.85 -2.77 10.63
N ILE A 201 14.08 -3.42 11.52
CA ILE A 201 14.64 -4.12 12.68
C ILE A 201 15.44 -5.34 12.22
N GLN A 202 14.95 -6.11 11.24
CA GLN A 202 15.71 -7.24 10.72
C GLN A 202 17.06 -6.80 10.15
N VAL A 203 17.10 -5.76 9.30
CA VAL A 203 18.36 -5.24 8.72
C VAL A 203 19.30 -4.79 9.83
N ALA A 204 18.82 -4.03 10.81
CA ALA A 204 19.60 -3.59 11.95
C ALA A 204 20.10 -4.76 12.81
N THR A 205 19.29 -5.79 13.03
CA THR A 205 19.66 -6.98 13.80
C THR A 205 20.77 -7.77 13.10
N LEU A 206 20.58 -8.06 11.81
CA LEU A 206 21.53 -8.85 11.04
C LEU A 206 22.88 -8.14 10.85
N SER A 207 22.91 -6.80 10.88
CA SER A 207 24.16 -6.05 10.85
C SER A 207 25.00 -6.19 12.13
N GLN A 208 24.41 -6.67 13.22
CA GLN A 208 25.12 -6.92 14.50
C GLN A 208 25.64 -8.36 14.61
N GLY A 209 25.29 -9.24 13.68
CA GLY A 209 25.66 -10.66 13.67
C GLY A 209 24.45 -11.59 13.64
N GLU A 210 24.59 -12.77 14.26
CA GLU A 210 23.55 -13.78 14.27
C GLU A 210 22.33 -13.32 15.09
N ALA A 211 21.14 -13.48 14.50
CA ALA A 211 19.90 -13.06 15.12
C ALA A 211 19.33 -14.13 16.07
N ASN A 212 18.74 -13.69 17.18
CA ASN A 212 17.92 -14.54 18.00
C ASN A 212 16.53 -14.71 17.31
N VAL A 213 16.32 -15.88 16.73
CA VAL A 213 15.09 -16.24 16.00
C VAL A 213 14.00 -16.70 16.98
N ILE A 214 12.81 -16.11 16.87
CA ILE A 214 11.63 -16.46 17.67
C ILE A 214 11.12 -17.83 17.22
N SER A 215 10.82 -18.73 18.15
CA SER A 215 10.30 -20.06 17.84
C SER A 215 8.91 -19.99 17.21
N GLN A 216 8.58 -21.00 16.39
CA GLN A 216 7.26 -21.09 15.73
C GLN A 216 6.11 -21.13 16.75
N GLU A 217 6.31 -21.80 17.89
CA GLU A 217 5.32 -21.85 18.97
C GLU A 217 4.96 -20.45 19.48
N VAL A 218 5.97 -19.59 19.69
CA VAL A 218 5.75 -18.20 20.15
C VAL A 218 5.12 -17.35 19.04
N VAL A 219 5.51 -17.56 17.79
CA VAL A 219 4.86 -16.91 16.62
C VAL A 219 3.37 -17.25 16.57
N ASP A 220 3.00 -18.53 16.74
CA ASP A 220 1.61 -18.97 16.71
C ASP A 220 0.77 -18.38 17.84
N VAL A 221 1.35 -18.26 19.04
CA VAL A 221 0.71 -17.57 20.18
C VAL A 221 0.48 -16.10 19.85
N HIS A 222 1.52 -15.42 19.34
CA HIS A 222 1.45 -14.01 18.94
C HIS A 222 0.35 -13.75 17.91
N GLN A 223 0.28 -14.55 16.85
CA GLN A 223 -0.71 -14.38 15.79
C GLN A 223 -2.13 -14.62 16.26
N ARG A 224 -2.34 -15.60 17.13
CA ARG A 224 -3.65 -15.86 17.76
C ARG A 224 -4.09 -14.65 18.60
N ASP A 225 -3.22 -14.14 19.45
CA ASP A 225 -3.53 -13.00 20.32
C ASP A 225 -3.80 -11.73 19.49
N LEU A 226 -3.00 -11.50 18.45
CA LEU A 226 -3.20 -10.40 17.50
C LEU A 226 -4.57 -10.50 16.81
N SER A 227 -4.98 -11.71 16.37
CA SER A 227 -6.28 -11.92 15.72
C SER A 227 -7.45 -11.58 16.64
N VAL A 228 -7.35 -11.90 17.93
CA VAL A 228 -8.36 -11.53 18.93
C VAL A 228 -8.43 -10.01 19.09
N MET A 229 -7.29 -9.33 19.18
CA MET A 229 -7.27 -7.86 19.27
C MET A 229 -7.88 -7.20 18.02
N GLN A 230 -7.55 -7.70 16.82
CA GLN A 230 -8.07 -7.17 15.57
C GLN A 230 -9.57 -7.43 15.36
N SER A 231 -10.11 -8.53 15.90
CA SER A 231 -11.54 -8.84 15.83
C SER A 231 -12.43 -7.82 16.57
N GLN A 232 -11.87 -7.03 17.46
CA GLN A 232 -12.57 -5.95 18.16
C GLN A 232 -12.83 -4.72 17.27
N GLY A 233 -12.40 -4.73 16.03
CA GLY A 233 -12.77 -3.81 14.97
C GLY A 233 -11.73 -2.75 14.64
N GLY A 234 -11.79 -2.29 13.39
CA GLY A 234 -11.10 -1.09 12.93
C GLY A 234 -9.58 -1.18 12.79
N ALA A 235 -9.05 -2.36 12.41
CA ALA A 235 -7.61 -2.50 12.16
C ALA A 235 -7.08 -1.38 11.27
N GLY A 236 -6.13 -0.60 11.80
CA GLY A 236 -5.49 0.53 11.12
C GLY A 236 -6.30 1.84 11.08
N VAL A 237 -7.58 1.86 11.48
CA VAL A 237 -8.39 3.09 11.41
C VAL A 237 -7.83 4.16 12.33
N PHE A 238 -7.56 3.84 13.59
CA PHE A 238 -7.01 4.81 14.54
C PHE A 238 -5.62 5.29 14.16
N ASP A 239 -4.79 4.37 13.65
CA ASP A 239 -3.44 4.68 13.16
C ASP A 239 -3.52 5.63 11.98
N PHE A 240 -4.29 5.29 10.96
CA PHE A 240 -4.44 6.11 9.76
C PHE A 240 -5.00 7.51 10.07
N GLU A 241 -6.05 7.60 10.90
CA GLU A 241 -6.61 8.88 11.33
C GLU A 241 -5.63 9.71 12.17
N ALA A 242 -4.78 9.06 12.98
CA ALA A 242 -3.74 9.77 13.72
C ALA A 242 -2.70 10.38 12.76
N TRP A 243 -2.28 9.62 11.75
CA TRP A 243 -1.36 10.09 10.72
C TRP A 243 -1.98 11.17 9.82
N LYS A 244 -3.26 11.04 9.43
CA LYS A 244 -4.00 12.10 8.71
C LYS A 244 -3.98 13.42 9.49
N ARG A 245 -4.23 13.36 10.80
CA ARG A 245 -4.15 14.56 11.66
C ARG A 245 -2.73 15.12 11.72
N ARG A 246 -1.70 14.26 11.69
CA ARG A 246 -0.29 14.67 11.69
C ARG A 246 0.05 15.45 10.42
N VAL A 247 -0.21 14.87 9.26
CA VAL A 247 0.12 15.51 7.98
C VAL A 247 -0.74 16.74 7.70
N SER A 248 -2.01 16.76 8.11
CA SER A 248 -2.88 17.93 7.99
C SER A 248 -2.42 19.15 8.79
N LYS A 249 -1.59 18.96 9.82
CA LYS A 249 -0.97 20.07 10.57
C LYS A 249 0.23 20.67 9.84
N ILE A 250 0.82 19.93 8.93
CA ILE A 250 1.97 20.35 8.12
C ILE A 250 1.46 21.07 6.87
N ASP A 251 0.64 20.37 6.11
CA ASP A 251 -0.01 20.89 4.91
C ASP A 251 -1.32 20.12 4.68
N ASP A 252 -2.42 20.82 4.45
CA ASP A 252 -3.73 20.20 4.22
C ASP A 252 -4.23 20.35 2.77
N SER A 253 -3.36 20.79 1.84
CA SER A 253 -3.67 20.99 0.42
C SER A 253 -4.08 19.67 -0.29
N TRP A 254 -3.68 18.54 0.24
CA TRP A 254 -4.07 17.23 -0.28
C TRP A 254 -5.58 16.98 -0.29
N LYS A 255 -6.36 17.73 0.48
CA LYS A 255 -7.82 17.60 0.58
C LYS A 255 -8.59 18.12 -0.64
N HIS A 256 -7.91 18.86 -1.52
CA HIS A 256 -8.52 19.59 -2.64
C HIS A 256 -8.29 18.93 -3.98
#